data_9a40f0c3a5bd315503093d45c2752f6b
#
_entry.id   9a40f0c3a5bd315503093d45c2752f6b
#
_cell.length_a   1.000
_cell.length_b   1.000
_cell.length_c   1.000
_cell.angle_alpha   90.00
_cell.angle_beta   90.00
_cell.angle_gamma   90.00
#
_symmetry.space_group_name_H-M   'P 1'
#
loop_
_entity.id
_entity.type
_entity.pdbx_description
1 polymer ?
#
loop_
_entity_poly.entity_id
_entity_poly.type
_entity_poly.pdbx_seq_one_letter_code
_entity_poly.pdbx_strand_id
1 'polypeptide(L)'
;KQHGSSFYKELLNIYKTHRFYKEHLISITKKGMDGAAEIQKMLSDMRNNPLTVIDGEKIESLTDYQASTSKNLITGKITNIDLPASNVLIYQTESGTRIAARPSGTEPKIKFYFSVNTSFDNDKNAADIEDQLDRKIERIIKEMKLG
;
A
#
# COMPACT_ATOMS: atom_id res chain seq x y z
N LYS A 1 1.31 -24.80 22.80
CA LYS A 1 -0.11 -24.78 22.89
C LYS A 1 -0.64 -23.77 23.87
N GLN A 2 -0.27 -23.88 25.14
CA GLN A 2 -0.59 -22.81 26.06
C GLN A 2 0.12 -21.54 25.64
N HIS A 3 1.35 -21.66 25.19
CA HIS A 3 2.09 -20.50 24.68
C HIS A 3 1.39 -19.88 23.48
N GLY A 4 0.85 -20.68 22.58
CA GLY A 4 0.10 -20.16 21.46
C GLY A 4 -1.13 -19.41 21.87
N SER A 5 -1.88 -19.94 22.86
CA SER A 5 -3.07 -19.29 23.38
C SER A 5 -2.74 -17.97 24.09
N SER A 6 -1.69 -17.99 24.92
CA SER A 6 -1.24 -16.80 25.63
C SER A 6 -0.72 -15.73 24.67
N PHE A 7 0.04 -16.15 23.68
CA PHE A 7 0.56 -15.25 22.66
C PHE A 7 -0.59 -14.60 21.86
N TYR A 8 -1.62 -15.35 21.56
CA TYR A 8 -2.77 -14.84 20.86
C TYR A 8 -3.50 -13.76 21.66
N LYS A 9 -3.64 -13.97 22.98
CA LYS A 9 -4.24 -12.96 23.85
C LYS A 9 -3.40 -11.69 23.90
N GLU A 10 -2.09 -11.83 23.93
CA GLU A 10 -1.20 -10.68 23.89
C GLU A 10 -1.33 -9.90 22.60
N LEU A 11 -1.47 -10.61 21.46
CA LEU A 11 -1.69 -9.96 20.17
C LEU A 11 -3.00 -9.16 20.17
N LEU A 12 -4.06 -9.73 20.73
CA LEU A 12 -5.34 -9.04 20.80
C LEU A 12 -5.24 -7.78 21.68
N ASN A 13 -4.47 -7.83 22.76
CA ASN A 13 -4.25 -6.67 23.60
C ASN A 13 -3.47 -5.59 22.87
N ILE A 14 -2.47 -5.98 22.06
CA ILE A 14 -1.72 -5.05 21.25
C ILE A 14 -2.64 -4.38 20.24
N TYR A 15 -3.52 -5.14 19.60
CA TYR A 15 -4.46 -4.59 18.62
C TYR A 15 -5.49 -3.65 19.24
N LYS A 16 -5.79 -3.78 20.52
CA LYS A 16 -6.68 -2.83 21.21
C LYS A 16 -6.03 -1.47 21.37
N THR A 17 -4.72 -1.44 21.58
CA THR A 17 -3.96 -0.19 21.76
C THR A 17 -3.31 0.28 20.49
N HIS A 18 -3.11 -0.61 19.54
CA HIS A 18 -2.50 -0.33 18.25
C HIS A 18 -3.52 -0.59 17.14
N ARG A 19 -3.05 -0.86 15.93
CA ARG A 19 -3.93 -1.06 14.79
C ARG A 19 -3.80 -2.48 14.27
N PHE A 20 -4.90 -2.98 13.73
CA PHE A 20 -4.92 -4.26 13.05
C PHE A 20 -4.55 -4.04 11.60
N TYR A 21 -3.57 -4.79 11.09
CA TYR A 21 -3.05 -4.64 9.73
C TYR A 21 -3.40 -5.83 8.86
N LYS A 22 -3.66 -5.57 7.59
CA LYS A 22 -3.81 -6.62 6.58
C LYS A 22 -3.04 -6.23 5.34
N GLU A 23 -2.35 -7.21 4.74
CA GLU A 23 -1.56 -7.00 3.54
C GLU A 23 -2.10 -7.84 2.40
N HIS A 24 -1.93 -7.34 1.17
CA HIS A 24 -2.37 -8.03 -0.04
C HIS A 24 -1.43 -7.70 -1.18
N LEU A 25 -1.18 -8.69 -2.04
CA LEU A 25 -0.30 -8.55 -3.19
C LEU A 25 -1.07 -8.83 -4.47
N ILE A 26 -0.92 -7.94 -5.44
CA ILE A 26 -1.44 -8.13 -6.79
C ILE A 26 -0.27 -8.10 -7.76
N SER A 27 -0.25 -9.04 -8.72
CA SER A 27 0.72 -9.06 -9.77
C SER A 27 0.00 -8.88 -11.11
N ILE A 28 0.39 -7.86 -11.87
CA ILE A 28 -0.21 -7.57 -13.17
C ILE A 28 0.83 -7.80 -14.24
N THR A 29 0.48 -8.60 -15.25
CA THR A 29 1.35 -8.85 -16.41
C THR A 29 0.72 -8.20 -17.63
N LYS A 30 1.50 -7.37 -18.32
CA LYS A 30 1.08 -6.77 -19.59
C LYS A 30 1.66 -7.60 -20.72
N LYS A 31 0.78 -8.11 -21.57
CA LYS A 31 1.20 -8.97 -22.66
C LYS A 31 1.49 -8.15 -23.92
N GLY A 32 2.32 -8.70 -24.81
CA GLY A 32 2.66 -8.09 -26.08
C GLY A 32 3.98 -7.36 -26.04
N MET A 33 4.37 -6.84 -27.20
CA MET A 33 5.66 -6.17 -27.38
C MET A 33 5.76 -4.88 -26.59
N ASP A 34 4.63 -4.23 -26.33
CA ASP A 34 4.58 -2.95 -25.63
C ASP A 34 4.32 -3.09 -24.12
N GLY A 35 4.28 -4.33 -23.61
CA GLY A 35 3.95 -4.57 -22.23
C GLY A 35 4.86 -3.88 -21.24
N ALA A 36 6.18 -3.95 -21.46
CA ALA A 36 7.14 -3.27 -20.61
C ALA A 36 6.99 -1.75 -20.65
N ALA A 37 6.71 -1.21 -21.84
CA ALA A 37 6.50 0.23 -22.01
C ALA A 37 5.23 0.69 -21.27
N GLU A 38 4.16 -0.11 -21.31
CA GLU A 38 2.93 0.20 -20.59
C GLU A 38 3.18 0.28 -19.09
N ILE A 39 3.97 -0.63 -18.55
CA ILE A 39 4.30 -0.63 -17.12
C ILE A 39 5.12 0.60 -16.75
N GLN A 40 6.10 0.97 -17.56
CA GLN A 40 6.88 2.18 -17.33
C GLN A 40 5.99 3.43 -17.40
N LYS A 41 5.04 3.44 -18.31
CA LYS A 41 4.07 4.54 -18.41
C LYS A 41 3.18 4.62 -17.16
N MET A 42 2.73 3.49 -16.64
CA MET A 42 1.96 3.46 -15.40
C MET A 42 2.73 4.11 -14.26
N LEU A 43 3.99 3.74 -14.10
CA LEU A 43 4.83 4.31 -13.05
C LEU A 43 5.11 5.78 -13.28
N SER A 44 5.37 6.17 -14.52
CA SER A 44 5.60 7.56 -14.87
C SER A 44 4.37 8.42 -14.56
N ASP A 45 3.18 7.92 -14.90
CA ASP A 45 1.93 8.61 -14.61
C ASP A 45 1.72 8.74 -13.09
N MET A 46 2.06 7.70 -12.33
CA MET A 46 1.95 7.74 -10.88
C MET A 46 2.91 8.77 -10.27
N ARG A 47 4.08 8.98 -10.88
CA ARG A 47 5.04 9.99 -10.42
C ARG A 47 4.62 11.41 -10.78
N ASN A 48 4.17 11.59 -12.02
CA ASN A 48 3.86 12.91 -12.57
C ASN A 48 2.49 13.41 -12.13
N ASN A 49 1.53 12.49 -12.00
CA ASN A 49 0.16 12.80 -11.58
C ASN A 49 -0.23 11.91 -10.41
N PRO A 50 0.39 12.10 -9.23
CA PRO A 50 0.11 11.23 -8.10
C PRO A 50 -1.33 11.36 -7.65
N LEU A 51 -1.88 10.25 -7.20
CA LEU A 51 -3.18 10.25 -6.57
C LEU A 51 -3.12 11.09 -5.30
N THR A 52 -4.15 11.87 -5.06
CA THR A 52 -4.23 12.71 -3.86
C THR A 52 -5.19 12.14 -2.84
N VAL A 53 -6.12 11.29 -3.29
CA VAL A 53 -7.13 10.65 -2.45
C VAL A 53 -7.30 9.22 -2.91
N ILE A 54 -7.41 8.30 -1.96
CA ILE A 54 -7.75 6.90 -2.24
C ILE A 54 -8.65 6.39 -1.13
N ASP A 55 -9.76 5.75 -1.50
CA ASP A 55 -10.75 5.23 -0.56
C ASP A 55 -11.23 6.30 0.43
N GLY A 56 -11.42 7.52 -0.06
CA GLY A 56 -11.86 8.65 0.77
C GLY A 56 -10.81 9.22 1.70
N GLU A 57 -9.59 8.72 1.65
CA GLU A 57 -8.49 9.17 2.51
C GLU A 57 -7.51 10.01 1.71
N LYS A 58 -7.00 11.06 2.32
CA LYS A 58 -5.96 11.87 1.67
C LYS A 58 -4.65 11.11 1.68
N ILE A 59 -3.96 11.10 0.54
CA ILE A 59 -2.63 10.54 0.45
C ILE A 59 -1.66 11.58 0.98
N GLU A 60 -1.00 11.24 2.08
CA GLU A 60 -0.11 12.15 2.79
C GLU A 60 1.24 12.24 2.11
N SER A 61 1.78 11.12 1.64
CA SER A 61 3.12 11.11 1.06
C SER A 61 3.25 10.16 -0.13
N LEU A 62 4.17 10.53 -1.02
CA LEU A 62 4.64 9.67 -2.10
C LEU A 62 6.14 9.56 -1.96
N THR A 63 6.63 8.34 -1.72
CA THR A 63 8.06 8.07 -1.65
C THR A 63 8.50 7.45 -2.96
N ASP A 64 9.46 8.08 -3.61
CA ASP A 64 10.01 7.63 -4.89
C ASP A 64 11.45 7.20 -4.67
N TYR A 65 11.68 5.90 -4.66
CA TYR A 65 13.01 5.35 -4.43
C TYR A 65 13.94 5.54 -5.61
N GLN A 66 13.41 5.76 -6.81
CA GLN A 66 14.24 6.04 -7.97
C GLN A 66 14.86 7.43 -7.88
N ALA A 67 14.09 8.39 -7.40
CA ALA A 67 14.55 9.75 -7.21
C ALA A 67 15.17 9.95 -5.82
N SER A 68 15.08 8.96 -4.94
CA SER A 68 15.52 9.01 -3.54
C SER A 68 14.88 10.17 -2.79
N THR A 69 13.59 10.38 -3.01
CA THR A 69 12.85 11.46 -2.35
C THR A 69 11.53 10.96 -1.77
N SER A 70 11.07 11.64 -0.74
CA SER A 70 9.72 11.46 -0.20
C SER A 70 9.05 12.83 -0.21
N LYS A 71 7.91 12.92 -0.87
CA LYS A 71 7.17 14.17 -1.00
C LYS A 71 5.90 14.10 -0.16
N ASN A 72 5.71 15.09 0.70
CA ASN A 72 4.46 15.25 1.41
C ASN A 72 3.48 15.94 0.46
N LEU A 73 2.42 15.23 0.06
CA LEU A 73 1.47 15.73 -0.93
C LEU A 73 0.52 16.77 -0.36
N ILE A 74 0.45 16.90 0.95
CA ILE A 74 -0.40 17.90 1.61
C ILE A 74 0.34 19.23 1.71
N THR A 75 1.61 19.19 2.14
CA THR A 75 2.41 20.40 2.34
C THR A 75 3.30 20.74 1.16
N GLY A 76 3.56 19.78 0.27
CA GLY A 76 4.47 19.93 -0.84
C GLY A 76 5.95 19.78 -0.47
N LYS A 77 6.25 19.50 0.79
CA LYS A 77 7.63 19.38 1.24
C LYS A 77 8.28 18.12 0.69
N ILE A 78 9.49 18.23 0.19
CA ILE A 78 10.28 17.12 -0.34
C ILE A 78 11.44 16.85 0.61
N THR A 79 11.62 15.58 0.98
CA THR A 79 12.70 15.13 1.84
C THR A 79 13.54 14.11 1.09
N ASN A 80 14.85 14.20 1.19
CA ASN A 80 15.72 13.19 0.62
C ASN A 80 15.77 11.98 1.52
N ILE A 81 15.80 10.79 0.91
CA ILE A 81 15.94 9.53 1.65
C ILE A 81 17.31 8.94 1.36
N ASP A 82 17.92 8.36 2.39
CA ASP A 82 19.27 7.80 2.29
C ASP A 82 19.17 6.28 2.11
N LEU A 83 18.68 5.88 0.93
CA LEU A 83 18.50 4.48 0.58
C LEU A 83 18.94 4.27 -0.87
N PRO A 84 19.40 3.03 -1.22
CA PRO A 84 19.77 2.73 -2.59
C PRO A 84 18.62 3.00 -3.55
N ALA A 85 18.94 3.55 -4.71
CA ALA A 85 17.93 3.83 -5.73
C ALA A 85 17.32 2.53 -6.27
N SER A 86 16.00 2.52 -6.39
CA SER A 86 15.28 1.41 -7.00
C SER A 86 13.98 1.94 -7.59
N ASN A 87 13.43 1.22 -8.57
CA ASN A 87 12.21 1.68 -9.25
C ASN A 87 10.97 1.25 -8.44
N VAL A 88 10.80 1.88 -7.28
CA VAL A 88 9.68 1.59 -6.36
C VAL A 88 9.02 2.91 -5.97
N LEU A 89 7.69 2.91 -5.96
CA LEU A 89 6.88 4.01 -5.48
C LEU A 89 6.03 3.53 -4.30
N ILE A 90 5.95 4.34 -3.26
CA ILE A 90 5.10 4.03 -2.11
C ILE A 90 4.22 5.22 -1.80
N TYR A 91 2.90 5.02 -1.86
CA TYR A 91 1.91 5.98 -1.36
C TYR A 91 1.58 5.65 0.08
N GLN A 92 1.39 6.66 0.89
CA GLN A 92 0.94 6.51 2.27
C GLN A 92 -0.16 7.51 2.56
N THR A 93 -1.28 7.03 3.09
CA THR A 93 -2.41 7.88 3.46
C THR A 93 -2.30 8.36 4.90
N GLU A 94 -3.17 9.30 5.27
CA GLU A 94 -3.24 9.81 6.65
C GLU A 94 -3.55 8.70 7.66
N SER A 95 -4.32 7.69 7.26
CA SER A 95 -4.67 6.58 8.15
C SER A 95 -3.59 5.52 8.25
N GLY A 96 -2.52 5.64 7.43
CA GLY A 96 -1.45 4.65 7.43
C GLY A 96 -1.60 3.56 6.37
N THR A 97 -2.58 3.68 5.48
CA THR A 97 -2.68 2.78 4.32
C THR A 97 -1.46 3.01 3.42
N ARG A 98 -0.81 1.93 3.02
CA ARG A 98 0.37 1.99 2.15
C ARG A 98 0.12 1.20 0.88
N ILE A 99 0.54 1.77 -0.23
CA ILE A 99 0.44 1.13 -1.54
C ILE A 99 1.81 1.24 -2.19
N ALA A 100 2.47 0.11 -2.42
CA ALA A 100 3.78 0.06 -3.04
C ALA A 100 3.66 -0.50 -4.44
N ALA A 101 4.26 0.16 -5.42
CA ALA A 101 4.31 -0.30 -6.80
C ALA A 101 5.75 -0.63 -7.15
N ARG A 102 5.99 -1.85 -7.61
CA ARG A 102 7.32 -2.33 -7.96
C ARG A 102 7.28 -3.13 -9.27
N PRO A 103 7.90 -2.64 -10.34
CA PRO A 103 7.97 -3.40 -11.58
C PRO A 103 9.01 -4.51 -11.48
N SER A 104 8.81 -5.57 -12.27
CA SER A 104 9.86 -6.54 -12.50
C SER A 104 10.92 -5.91 -13.40
N GLY A 105 12.19 -6.16 -13.15
CA GLY A 105 13.25 -5.59 -13.98
C GLY A 105 13.38 -6.24 -15.34
N THR A 106 12.88 -7.45 -15.52
CA THR A 106 13.13 -8.25 -16.72
C THR A 106 11.84 -8.64 -17.46
N GLU A 107 10.69 -8.59 -16.81
CA GLU A 107 9.44 -9.02 -17.39
C GLU A 107 8.43 -7.85 -17.42
N PRO A 108 7.45 -7.88 -18.37
CA PRO A 108 6.41 -6.86 -18.41
C PRO A 108 5.38 -7.09 -17.30
N LYS A 109 5.84 -7.03 -16.08
CA LYS A 109 5.05 -7.34 -14.88
C LYS A 109 5.27 -6.25 -13.83
N ILE A 110 4.22 -5.91 -13.11
CA ILE A 110 4.29 -4.98 -11.99
C ILE A 110 3.54 -5.59 -10.81
N LYS A 111 4.11 -5.43 -9.63
CA LYS A 111 3.50 -5.89 -8.38
C LYS A 111 3.05 -4.70 -7.56
N PHE A 112 1.85 -4.82 -7.01
CA PHE A 112 1.29 -3.84 -6.09
C PHE A 112 1.10 -4.50 -4.74
N TYR A 113 1.69 -3.89 -3.71
CA TYR A 113 1.55 -4.34 -2.32
C TYR A 113 0.64 -3.36 -1.61
N PHE A 114 -0.40 -3.89 -0.97
CA PHE A 114 -1.35 -3.08 -0.22
C PHE A 114 -1.22 -3.43 1.25
N SER A 115 -1.09 -2.42 2.10
CA SER A 115 -1.14 -2.60 3.54
C SER A 115 -2.20 -1.67 4.08
N VAL A 116 -3.26 -2.24 4.63
CA VAL A 116 -4.37 -1.50 5.21
C VAL A 116 -4.44 -1.78 6.70
N ASN A 117 -5.04 -0.86 7.44
CA ASN A 117 -5.16 -1.03 8.88
C ASN A 117 -6.43 -0.36 9.40
N THR A 118 -6.82 -0.77 10.60
CA THR A 118 -7.92 -0.13 11.32
C THR A 118 -7.67 -0.28 12.81
N SER A 119 -8.30 0.58 13.60
CA SER A 119 -8.25 0.46 15.05
C SER A 119 -9.01 -0.77 15.50
N PHE A 120 -8.50 -1.44 16.52
CA PHE A 120 -9.21 -2.56 17.11
C PHE A 120 -10.35 -2.00 17.96
N ASP A 121 -11.57 -2.48 17.69
CA ASP A 121 -12.76 -2.10 18.42
C ASP A 121 -13.26 -3.31 19.19
N ASN A 122 -13.48 -3.15 20.50
CA ASN A 122 -13.94 -4.23 21.34
C ASN A 122 -15.32 -4.78 20.96
N ASP A 123 -16.11 -3.98 20.28
CA ASP A 123 -17.45 -4.39 19.82
C ASP A 123 -17.41 -5.25 18.58
N LYS A 124 -16.24 -5.39 17.96
CA LYS A 124 -16.07 -6.19 16.74
C LYS A 124 -15.15 -7.36 17.02
N ASN A 125 -15.44 -8.50 16.42
CA ASN A 125 -14.53 -9.62 16.48
C ASN A 125 -13.47 -9.53 15.38
N ALA A 126 -12.43 -10.38 15.48
CA ALA A 126 -11.32 -10.35 14.54
C ALA A 126 -11.77 -10.65 13.10
N ALA A 127 -12.77 -11.53 12.92
CA ALA A 127 -13.26 -11.87 11.60
C ALA A 127 -13.95 -10.68 10.93
N ASP A 128 -14.70 -9.88 11.69
CA ASP A 128 -15.35 -8.68 11.15
C ASP A 128 -14.33 -7.64 10.74
N ILE A 129 -13.27 -7.47 11.53
CA ILE A 129 -12.19 -6.54 11.24
C ILE A 129 -11.46 -6.97 9.98
N GLU A 130 -11.17 -8.26 9.85
CA GLU A 130 -10.51 -8.79 8.67
C GLU A 130 -11.35 -8.59 7.42
N ASP A 131 -12.66 -8.85 7.50
CA ASP A 131 -13.58 -8.63 6.39
C ASP A 131 -13.62 -7.15 5.99
N GLN A 132 -13.63 -6.27 6.97
CA GLN A 132 -13.60 -4.82 6.72
C GLN A 132 -12.33 -4.41 5.96
N LEU A 133 -11.18 -4.96 6.35
CA LEU A 133 -9.92 -4.67 5.68
C LEU A 133 -9.87 -5.27 4.27
N ASP A 134 -10.41 -6.47 4.09
CA ASP A 134 -10.50 -7.08 2.76
C ASP A 134 -11.34 -6.21 1.81
N ARG A 135 -12.47 -5.72 2.29
CA ARG A 135 -13.33 -4.84 1.49
C ARG A 135 -12.64 -3.53 1.16
N LYS A 136 -11.85 -3.01 2.10
CA LYS A 136 -11.08 -1.79 1.87
C LYS A 136 -10.05 -2.02 0.77
N ILE A 137 -9.34 -3.13 0.80
CA ILE A 137 -8.37 -3.49 -0.24
C ILE A 137 -9.08 -3.59 -1.60
N GLU A 138 -10.23 -4.25 -1.65
CA GLU A 138 -10.99 -4.38 -2.89
C GLU A 138 -11.41 -3.03 -3.45
N ARG A 139 -11.86 -2.10 -2.60
CA ARG A 139 -12.23 -0.75 -3.03
C ARG A 139 -11.03 -0.02 -3.61
N ILE A 140 -9.87 -0.13 -2.98
CA ILE A 140 -8.64 0.50 -3.45
C ILE A 140 -8.23 -0.05 -4.80
N ILE A 141 -8.26 -1.38 -4.96
CA ILE A 141 -7.94 -2.04 -6.22
C ILE A 141 -8.83 -1.54 -7.34
N LYS A 142 -10.13 -1.45 -7.08
CA LYS A 142 -11.11 -0.99 -8.04
C LYS A 142 -10.89 0.48 -8.42
N GLU A 143 -10.60 1.30 -7.42
CA GLU A 143 -10.37 2.73 -7.62
C GLU A 143 -9.12 2.97 -8.45
N MET A 144 -8.08 2.17 -8.26
CA MET A 144 -6.85 2.23 -9.04
C MET A 144 -6.95 1.53 -10.39
N LYS A 145 -8.08 0.88 -10.65
CA LYS A 145 -8.35 0.15 -11.91
C LYS A 145 -7.34 -0.99 -12.14
N LEU A 146 -7.02 -1.70 -11.10
CA LEU A 146 -6.04 -2.79 -11.16
C LEU A 146 -6.67 -4.17 -11.27
N GLY A 147 -7.95 -4.29 -11.11
CA GLY A 147 -8.61 -5.58 -11.14
C GLY A 147 -9.75 -5.69 -12.09
#